data_b1d0a726467d37fb4515c1cb468aaeaa
#
_entry.id   b1d0a726467d37fb4515c1cb468aaeaa
#
_cell.length_a   1.000
_cell.length_b   1.000
_cell.length_c   1.000
_cell.angle_alpha   90.00
_cell.angle_beta   90.00
_cell.angle_gamma   90.00
#
_symmetry.space_group_name_H-M   'P 1'
#
loop_
_entity.id
_entity.type
_entity.pdbx_description
1 polymer ?
#
loop_
_entity_poly.entity_id
_entity_poly.type
_entity_poly.pdbx_seq_one_letter_code
_entity_poly.pdbx_strand_id
1 'polypeptide(L)'
;MASNPTVSGSAQFTNQPRHIHRFSRTERTLHWVHAAAFFVLLGSGLVLYLPSLSGLVGRRPFVKDVHFDTGLAWMVAIALIVLLGDRRGLRTTVRELDAFDRDDRLWLRRLPRPQGRFNAGQKLNAALTASFAVLFAVSGVLLWYGERNNSFRFASTILLHDGLMYVSLVVLVGHLYLALIYPSTRHALRGITTGSVRTSWAREHHSKWVDERYPPPK
;
A
#
# COMPACT_ATOMS: atom_id res chain seq x y z
N MET A 1 4.61 59.30 13.47
CA MET A 1 4.67 58.10 14.30
C MET A 1 3.72 57.08 13.67
N ALA A 2 4.24 56.19 12.88
CA ALA A 2 3.48 55.11 12.25
C ALA A 2 3.70 53.85 13.07
N SER A 3 2.62 53.37 13.69
CA SER A 3 2.57 52.11 14.46
C SER A 3 2.65 50.92 13.50
N ASN A 4 3.71 50.18 13.57
CA ASN A 4 3.98 48.94 12.87
C ASN A 4 3.00 47.85 13.41
N PRO A 5 2.20 47.14 12.60
CA PRO A 5 1.41 46.01 13.07
C PRO A 5 2.32 44.80 13.16
N THR A 6 2.87 44.53 14.33
CA THR A 6 3.64 43.32 14.65
C THR A 6 2.73 42.08 14.59
N VAL A 7 2.97 41.29 13.57
CA VAL A 7 2.93 39.82 13.49
C VAL A 7 2.26 39.12 14.66
N SER A 8 0.95 38.86 14.50
CA SER A 8 0.16 37.96 15.35
C SER A 8 0.04 36.54 14.72
N GLY A 9 1.02 36.12 13.91
CA GLY A 9 0.96 34.81 13.21
C GLY A 9 1.51 33.62 13.98
N SER A 10 2.27 33.82 15.04
CA SER A 10 2.96 32.74 15.76
C SER A 10 2.16 32.09 16.89
N ALA A 11 1.11 32.74 17.39
CA ALA A 11 0.31 32.25 18.52
C ALA A 11 -0.80 31.24 18.10
N GLN A 12 -1.15 31.15 16.84
CA GLN A 12 -2.28 30.32 16.34
C GLN A 12 -1.93 28.83 16.17
N PHE A 13 -0.64 28.45 16.23
CA PHE A 13 -0.19 27.05 16.03
C PHE A 13 0.06 26.28 17.32
N THR A 14 -0.09 26.89 18.48
CA THR A 14 0.33 26.31 19.77
C THR A 14 -0.58 25.19 20.29
N ASN A 15 -1.78 25.00 19.71
CA ASN A 15 -2.75 24.02 20.23
C ASN A 15 -2.86 22.72 19.38
N GLN A 16 -2.01 22.54 18.37
CA GLN A 16 -2.08 21.34 17.54
C GLN A 16 -1.16 20.23 18.10
N PRO A 17 -1.63 18.97 18.14
CA PRO A 17 -0.82 17.87 18.63
C PRO A 17 0.42 17.69 17.73
N ARG A 18 1.58 17.38 18.33
CA ARG A 18 2.83 17.12 17.57
C ARG A 18 2.72 15.97 16.59
N HIS A 19 1.81 15.01 16.86
CA HIS A 19 1.53 13.86 16.02
C HIS A 19 0.04 13.70 15.83
N ILE A 20 -0.38 13.36 14.61
CA ILE A 20 -1.75 13.06 14.27
C ILE A 20 -1.89 11.60 13.85
N HIS A 21 -2.99 10.98 14.25
CA HIS A 21 -3.28 9.59 13.91
C HIS A 21 -3.66 9.49 12.43
N ARG A 22 -2.98 8.59 11.69
CA ARG A 22 -3.16 8.39 10.26
C ARG A 22 -3.74 7.03 9.90
N PHE A 23 -3.24 5.95 10.53
CA PHE A 23 -3.65 4.58 10.22
C PHE A 23 -4.06 3.82 11.47
N SER A 24 -5.24 3.19 11.42
CA SER A 24 -5.74 2.30 12.45
C SER A 24 -4.88 1.03 12.59
N ARG A 25 -5.09 0.29 13.67
CA ARG A 25 -4.43 -1.01 13.85
C ARG A 25 -4.78 -1.97 12.72
N THR A 26 -6.06 -2.01 12.31
CA THR A 26 -6.55 -2.87 11.22
C THR A 26 -5.85 -2.58 9.89
N GLU A 27 -5.72 -1.30 9.50
CA GLU A 27 -5.02 -0.92 8.26
C GLU A 27 -3.54 -1.32 8.29
N ARG A 28 -2.89 -1.15 9.44
CA ARG A 28 -1.49 -1.52 9.63
C ARG A 28 -1.29 -3.04 9.60
N THR A 29 -2.15 -3.80 10.27
CA THR A 29 -2.13 -5.27 10.23
C THR A 29 -2.35 -5.77 8.81
N LEU A 30 -3.33 -5.22 8.09
CA LEU A 30 -3.59 -5.55 6.69
C LEU A 30 -2.33 -5.32 5.83
N HIS A 31 -1.69 -4.16 5.98
CA HIS A 31 -0.47 -3.83 5.24
C HIS A 31 0.68 -4.80 5.53
N TRP A 32 0.97 -5.07 6.82
CA TRP A 32 2.12 -5.89 7.20
C TRP A 32 1.92 -7.37 6.91
N VAL A 33 0.70 -7.90 7.08
CA VAL A 33 0.36 -9.28 6.67
C VAL A 33 0.49 -9.43 5.16
N HIS A 34 -0.03 -8.47 4.39
CA HIS A 34 0.13 -8.46 2.94
C HIS A 34 1.60 -8.38 2.54
N ALA A 35 2.37 -7.47 3.11
CA ALA A 35 3.79 -7.29 2.80
C ALA A 35 4.60 -8.56 3.12
N ALA A 36 4.42 -9.16 4.30
CA ALA A 36 5.13 -10.37 4.69
C ALA A 36 4.83 -11.54 3.75
N ALA A 37 3.55 -11.79 3.47
CA ALA A 37 3.14 -12.84 2.53
C ALA A 37 3.67 -12.56 1.12
N PHE A 38 3.62 -11.30 0.65
CA PHE A 38 4.12 -10.92 -0.67
C PHE A 38 5.61 -11.21 -0.84
N PHE A 39 6.45 -10.91 0.17
CA PHE A 39 7.89 -11.21 0.09
C PHE A 39 8.17 -12.72 0.05
N VAL A 40 7.45 -13.53 0.82
CA VAL A 40 7.58 -14.99 0.77
C VAL A 40 7.14 -15.52 -0.60
N LEU A 41 5.99 -15.04 -1.12
CA LEU A 41 5.47 -15.43 -2.42
C LEU A 41 6.38 -14.99 -3.57
N LEU A 42 6.90 -13.76 -3.52
CA LEU A 42 7.85 -13.28 -4.52
C LEU A 42 9.14 -14.11 -4.51
N GLY A 43 9.73 -14.34 -3.33
CA GLY A 43 10.95 -15.11 -3.20
C GLY A 43 10.79 -16.56 -3.67
N SER A 44 9.74 -17.25 -3.20
CA SER A 44 9.44 -18.61 -3.63
C SER A 44 9.04 -18.67 -5.12
N GLY A 45 8.28 -17.71 -5.62
CA GLY A 45 7.94 -17.60 -7.03
C GLY A 45 9.15 -17.44 -7.94
N LEU A 46 10.10 -16.58 -7.56
CA LEU A 46 11.37 -16.42 -8.30
C LEU A 46 12.18 -17.71 -8.33
N VAL A 47 12.25 -18.47 -7.22
CA VAL A 47 12.90 -19.78 -7.20
C VAL A 47 12.21 -20.78 -8.11
N LEU A 48 10.88 -20.78 -8.18
CA LEU A 48 10.12 -21.66 -9.06
C LEU A 48 10.25 -21.29 -10.53
N TYR A 49 10.37 -20.00 -10.82
CA TYR A 49 10.43 -19.45 -12.17
C TYR A 49 11.84 -19.53 -12.78
N LEU A 50 12.89 -19.24 -12.02
CA LEU A 50 14.27 -19.18 -12.50
C LEU A 50 14.99 -20.54 -12.31
N PRO A 51 15.34 -21.24 -13.41
CA PRO A 51 16.02 -22.55 -13.33
C PRO A 51 17.33 -22.52 -12.52
N SER A 52 18.07 -21.41 -12.59
CA SER A 52 19.31 -21.23 -11.83
C SER A 52 19.06 -21.23 -10.31
N LEU A 53 18.01 -20.56 -9.83
CA LEU A 53 17.66 -20.55 -8.41
C LEU A 53 17.06 -21.90 -7.98
N SER A 54 16.23 -22.51 -8.83
CA SER A 54 15.65 -23.82 -8.58
C SER A 54 16.72 -24.89 -8.41
N GLY A 55 17.79 -24.85 -9.22
CA GLY A 55 18.95 -25.76 -9.10
C GLY A 55 19.73 -25.60 -7.79
N LEU A 56 19.90 -24.36 -7.32
CA LEU A 56 20.58 -24.06 -6.06
C LEU A 56 19.81 -24.59 -4.82
N VAL A 57 18.49 -24.51 -4.84
CA VAL A 57 17.66 -24.93 -3.71
C VAL A 57 17.49 -26.47 -3.66
N GLY A 58 17.54 -27.16 -4.82
CA GLY A 58 17.46 -28.62 -4.93
C GLY A 58 16.15 -29.29 -4.46
N ARG A 59 15.20 -28.51 -3.93
CA ARG A 59 13.93 -28.97 -3.34
C ARG A 59 12.71 -28.26 -3.93
N ARG A 60 12.61 -28.25 -5.26
CA ARG A 60 11.54 -27.57 -5.98
C ARG A 60 10.12 -27.92 -5.49
N PRO A 61 9.76 -29.19 -5.17
CA PRO A 61 8.45 -29.51 -4.61
C PRO A 61 8.14 -28.79 -3.29
N PHE A 62 9.10 -28.77 -2.37
CA PHE A 62 8.97 -28.05 -1.10
C PHE A 62 8.74 -26.54 -1.29
N VAL A 63 9.49 -25.90 -2.21
CA VAL A 63 9.30 -24.47 -2.51
C VAL A 63 7.92 -24.21 -3.09
N LYS A 64 7.40 -25.12 -3.91
CA LYS A 64 6.06 -25.06 -4.46
C LYS A 64 4.99 -25.14 -3.36
N ASP A 65 5.15 -26.06 -2.40
CA ASP A 65 4.25 -26.19 -1.27
C ASP A 65 4.28 -24.91 -0.41
N VAL A 66 5.47 -24.39 -0.09
CA VAL A 66 5.62 -23.09 0.63
C VAL A 66 4.92 -21.96 -0.13
N HIS A 67 5.08 -21.88 -1.46
CA HIS A 67 4.44 -20.85 -2.27
C HIS A 67 2.91 -20.95 -2.20
N PHE A 68 2.37 -22.14 -2.42
CA PHE A 68 0.93 -22.39 -2.41
C PHE A 68 0.31 -22.15 -1.02
N ASP A 69 0.90 -22.75 0.03
CA ASP A 69 0.39 -22.65 1.40
C ASP A 69 0.43 -21.22 1.91
N THR A 70 1.50 -20.47 1.57
CA THR A 70 1.59 -19.03 1.88
C THR A 70 0.50 -18.25 1.16
N GLY A 71 0.23 -18.55 -0.12
CA GLY A 71 -0.83 -17.90 -0.87
C GLY A 71 -2.22 -18.15 -0.28
N LEU A 72 -2.51 -19.39 0.11
CA LEU A 72 -3.77 -19.75 0.77
C LEU A 72 -3.89 -19.10 2.15
N ALA A 73 -2.85 -19.17 2.97
CA ALA A 73 -2.81 -18.55 4.30
C ALA A 73 -2.98 -17.03 4.20
N TRP A 74 -2.36 -16.40 3.21
CA TRP A 74 -2.53 -14.96 2.94
C TRP A 74 -3.99 -14.62 2.59
N MET A 75 -4.64 -15.35 1.70
CA MET A 75 -6.05 -15.11 1.34
C MET A 75 -6.97 -15.22 2.58
N VAL A 76 -6.77 -16.26 3.38
CA VAL A 76 -7.53 -16.45 4.63
C VAL A 76 -7.26 -15.33 5.61
N ALA A 77 -6.00 -14.96 5.83
CA ALA A 77 -5.63 -13.89 6.76
C ALA A 77 -6.23 -12.53 6.35
N ILE A 78 -6.17 -12.17 5.06
CA ILE A 78 -6.78 -10.93 4.55
C ILE A 78 -8.30 -10.95 4.78
N ALA A 79 -8.96 -12.07 4.45
CA ALA A 79 -10.40 -12.22 4.70
C ALA A 79 -10.75 -12.05 6.19
N LEU A 80 -10.01 -12.68 7.08
CA LEU A 80 -10.21 -12.55 8.53
C LEU A 80 -9.99 -11.12 9.02
N ILE A 81 -8.93 -10.42 8.57
CA ILE A 81 -8.66 -9.03 8.94
C ILE A 81 -9.81 -8.12 8.48
N VAL A 82 -10.32 -8.32 7.27
CA VAL A 82 -11.45 -7.53 6.74
C VAL A 82 -12.75 -7.84 7.48
N LEU A 83 -12.98 -9.11 7.85
CA LEU A 83 -14.20 -9.54 8.51
C LEU A 83 -14.23 -9.17 10.00
N LEU A 84 -13.11 -9.30 10.70
CA LEU A 84 -13.02 -9.15 12.16
C LEU A 84 -12.47 -7.78 12.60
N GLY A 85 -11.83 -7.05 11.69
CA GLY A 85 -11.25 -5.74 11.97
C GLY A 85 -12.25 -4.59 11.95
N ASP A 86 -11.74 -3.35 12.01
CA ASP A 86 -12.54 -2.14 11.92
C ASP A 86 -13.10 -1.93 10.50
N ARG A 87 -14.24 -2.53 10.23
CA ARG A 87 -14.92 -2.44 8.93
C ARG A 87 -15.34 -1.01 8.57
N ARG A 88 -15.66 -0.17 9.56
CA ARG A 88 -16.06 1.22 9.30
C ARG A 88 -14.84 2.03 8.86
N GLY A 89 -13.72 1.89 9.57
CA GLY A 89 -12.46 2.50 9.20
C GLY A 89 -11.97 2.03 7.83
N LEU A 90 -12.03 0.74 7.54
CA LEU A 90 -11.66 0.20 6.22
C LEU A 90 -12.54 0.74 5.09
N ARG A 91 -13.87 0.81 5.28
CA ARG A 91 -14.77 1.41 4.28
C ARG A 91 -14.46 2.88 4.02
N THR A 92 -14.14 3.64 5.06
CA THR A 92 -13.72 5.04 4.93
C THR A 92 -12.43 5.12 4.12
N THR A 93 -11.44 4.29 4.46
CA THR A 93 -10.16 4.23 3.74
C THR A 93 -10.34 3.88 2.27
N VAL A 94 -11.16 2.88 1.94
CA VAL A 94 -11.47 2.52 0.55
C VAL A 94 -12.11 3.68 -0.19
N ARG A 95 -13.09 4.37 0.41
CA ARG A 95 -13.72 5.56 -0.20
C ARG A 95 -12.72 6.68 -0.46
N GLU A 96 -11.80 6.94 0.49
CA GLU A 96 -10.77 7.96 0.32
C GLU A 96 -9.75 7.58 -0.78
N LEU A 97 -9.43 6.30 -0.92
CA LEU A 97 -8.54 5.79 -1.97
C LEU A 97 -9.19 5.81 -3.35
N ASP A 98 -10.48 5.52 -3.44
CA ASP A 98 -11.24 5.46 -4.70
C ASP A 98 -11.68 6.85 -5.19
N ALA A 99 -11.78 7.83 -4.30
CA ALA A 99 -12.23 9.18 -4.65
C ALA A 99 -11.09 10.02 -5.27
N PHE A 100 -11.05 10.09 -6.61
CA PHE A 100 -10.16 10.97 -7.36
C PHE A 100 -10.85 12.31 -7.66
N ASP A 101 -10.29 13.41 -7.14
CA ASP A 101 -10.79 14.75 -7.36
C ASP A 101 -9.95 15.54 -8.40
N ARG A 102 -10.28 16.85 -8.55
CA ARG A 102 -9.52 17.72 -9.45
C ARG A 102 -8.09 17.93 -8.97
N ASP A 103 -7.86 18.02 -7.66
CA ASP A 103 -6.55 18.26 -7.09
C ASP A 103 -5.64 17.05 -7.30
N ASP A 104 -6.15 15.82 -7.19
CA ASP A 104 -5.42 14.60 -7.54
C ASP A 104 -4.94 14.59 -8.99
N ARG A 105 -5.83 14.95 -9.93
CA ARG A 105 -5.48 15.01 -11.36
C ARG A 105 -4.43 16.07 -11.68
N LEU A 106 -4.51 17.22 -11.01
CA LEU A 106 -3.53 18.29 -11.16
C LEU A 106 -2.19 17.91 -10.52
N TRP A 107 -2.22 17.22 -9.37
CA TRP A 107 -1.02 16.71 -8.72
C TRP A 107 -0.27 15.69 -9.61
N LEU A 108 -0.97 14.79 -10.29
CA LEU A 108 -0.38 13.87 -11.27
C LEU A 108 0.30 14.60 -12.44
N ARG A 109 -0.17 15.81 -12.76
CA ARG A 109 0.50 16.71 -13.73
C ARG A 109 1.65 17.51 -13.12
N ARG A 110 2.13 17.15 -11.93
CA ARG A 110 3.20 17.80 -11.16
C ARG A 110 2.89 19.24 -10.74
N LEU A 111 1.62 19.63 -10.69
CA LEU A 111 1.19 20.90 -10.14
C LEU A 111 1.02 20.77 -8.62
N PRO A 112 1.62 21.67 -7.79
CA PRO A 112 1.45 21.62 -6.35
C PRO A 112 -0.02 21.86 -5.99
N ARG A 113 -0.64 20.91 -5.30
CA ARG A 113 -2.04 20.96 -4.87
C ARG A 113 -2.20 20.37 -3.48
N PRO A 114 -3.13 20.92 -2.66
CA PRO A 114 -3.43 20.35 -1.36
C PRO A 114 -3.95 18.91 -1.52
N GLN A 115 -3.42 18.00 -0.70
CA GLN A 115 -3.78 16.59 -0.76
C GLN A 115 -4.54 16.16 0.49
N GLY A 116 -5.46 15.21 0.31
CA GLY A 116 -6.16 14.50 1.39
C GLY A 116 -5.24 13.57 2.17
N ARG A 117 -5.80 12.65 2.95
CA ARG A 117 -5.04 11.64 3.71
C ARG A 117 -4.13 10.80 2.80
N PHE A 118 -4.54 10.58 1.57
CA PHE A 118 -3.77 9.95 0.51
C PHE A 118 -3.57 10.93 -0.66
N ASN A 119 -2.36 11.01 -1.20
CA ASN A 119 -2.13 11.71 -2.45
C ASN A 119 -2.44 10.80 -3.64
N ALA A 120 -2.55 11.39 -4.84
CA ALA A 120 -2.93 10.68 -6.05
C ALA A 120 -2.00 9.48 -6.36
N GLY A 121 -0.69 9.59 -6.11
CA GLY A 121 0.26 8.48 -6.28
C GLY A 121 0.00 7.33 -5.31
N GLN A 122 -0.36 7.62 -4.07
CA GLN A 122 -0.74 6.60 -3.08
C GLN A 122 -2.06 5.91 -3.44
N LYS A 123 -3.04 6.66 -3.98
CA LYS A 123 -4.30 6.10 -4.48
C LYS A 123 -4.07 5.15 -5.66
N LEU A 124 -3.24 5.54 -6.63
CA LEU A 124 -2.87 4.67 -7.76
C LEU A 124 -2.12 3.41 -7.30
N ASN A 125 -1.13 3.57 -6.41
CA ASN A 125 -0.40 2.42 -5.87
C ASN A 125 -1.33 1.45 -5.13
N ALA A 126 -2.27 1.95 -4.34
CA ALA A 126 -3.25 1.11 -3.63
C ALA A 126 -4.17 0.38 -4.61
N ALA A 127 -4.67 1.05 -5.66
CA ALA A 127 -5.51 0.44 -6.68
C ALA A 127 -4.76 -0.66 -7.45
N LEU A 128 -3.51 -0.39 -7.87
CA LEU A 128 -2.66 -1.39 -8.54
C LEU A 128 -2.39 -2.59 -7.63
N THR A 129 -2.01 -2.35 -6.37
CA THR A 129 -1.73 -3.42 -5.40
C THR A 129 -2.95 -4.29 -5.15
N ALA A 130 -4.14 -3.68 -4.97
CA ALA A 130 -5.39 -4.41 -4.78
C ALA A 130 -5.76 -5.24 -6.03
N SER A 131 -5.60 -4.67 -7.23
CA SER A 131 -5.85 -5.36 -8.49
C SER A 131 -4.90 -6.55 -8.67
N PHE A 132 -3.61 -6.37 -8.41
CA PHE A 132 -2.62 -7.46 -8.48
C PHE A 132 -2.92 -8.55 -7.46
N ALA A 133 -3.31 -8.19 -6.23
CA ALA A 133 -3.68 -9.15 -5.20
C ALA A 133 -4.82 -10.07 -5.66
N VAL A 134 -5.88 -9.49 -6.26
CA VAL A 134 -7.01 -10.27 -6.82
C VAL A 134 -6.55 -11.14 -7.98
N LEU A 135 -5.79 -10.59 -8.93
CA LEU A 135 -5.33 -11.32 -10.11
C LEU A 135 -4.36 -12.45 -9.74
N PHE A 136 -3.45 -12.25 -8.77
CA PHE A 136 -2.58 -13.29 -8.25
C PHE A 136 -3.38 -14.40 -7.54
N ALA A 137 -4.38 -14.04 -6.71
CA ALA A 137 -5.22 -15.02 -6.05
C ALA A 137 -5.98 -15.88 -7.07
N VAL A 138 -6.64 -15.25 -8.04
CA VAL A 138 -7.40 -15.97 -9.08
C VAL A 138 -6.48 -16.83 -9.94
N SER A 139 -5.40 -16.27 -10.48
CA SER A 139 -4.47 -17.01 -11.35
C SER A 139 -3.75 -18.13 -10.58
N GLY A 140 -3.38 -17.92 -9.32
CA GLY A 140 -2.76 -18.93 -8.47
C GLY A 140 -3.69 -20.12 -8.20
N VAL A 141 -4.97 -19.86 -7.88
CA VAL A 141 -5.98 -20.93 -7.71
C VAL A 141 -6.21 -21.69 -9.03
N LEU A 142 -6.30 -20.98 -10.16
CA LEU A 142 -6.45 -21.60 -11.48
C LEU A 142 -5.23 -22.47 -11.84
N LEU A 143 -4.01 -22.02 -11.55
CA LEU A 143 -2.79 -22.81 -11.76
C LEU A 143 -2.78 -24.07 -10.89
N TRP A 144 -3.12 -23.95 -9.63
CA TRP A 144 -3.21 -25.08 -8.70
C TRP A 144 -4.26 -26.11 -9.14
N TYR A 145 -5.43 -25.64 -9.60
CA TYR A 145 -6.49 -26.52 -10.10
C TYR A 145 -6.12 -27.14 -11.44
N GLY A 146 -5.51 -26.40 -12.34
CA GLY A 146 -5.08 -26.86 -13.66
C GLY A 146 -3.99 -27.93 -13.63
N GLU A 147 -3.20 -28.00 -12.55
CA GLU A 147 -2.27 -29.12 -12.35
C GLU A 147 -2.96 -30.46 -12.06
N ARG A 148 -4.15 -30.41 -11.49
CA ARG A 148 -4.96 -31.59 -11.14
C ARG A 148 -5.97 -31.97 -12.21
N ASN A 149 -6.34 -31.00 -13.06
CA ASN A 149 -7.29 -31.17 -14.13
C ASN A 149 -6.82 -30.46 -15.39
N ASN A 150 -6.32 -31.22 -16.34
CA ASN A 150 -5.75 -30.73 -17.61
C ASN A 150 -6.71 -29.84 -18.42
N SER A 151 -8.04 -30.01 -18.27
CA SER A 151 -9.03 -29.16 -18.92
C SER A 151 -8.99 -27.69 -18.48
N PHE A 152 -8.37 -27.40 -17.34
CA PHE A 152 -8.21 -26.06 -16.78
C PHE A 152 -6.76 -25.55 -16.82
N ARG A 153 -5.87 -26.25 -17.52
CA ARG A 153 -4.48 -25.86 -17.68
C ARG A 153 -4.30 -24.95 -18.88
N PHE A 154 -4.44 -23.63 -18.66
CA PHE A 154 -4.30 -22.63 -19.71
C PHE A 154 -2.91 -21.99 -19.67
N ALA A 155 -2.21 -21.96 -20.82
CA ALA A 155 -0.92 -21.27 -20.94
C ALA A 155 -1.06 -19.76 -20.63
N SER A 156 -2.20 -19.16 -20.94
CA SER A 156 -2.53 -17.77 -20.63
C SER A 156 -2.53 -17.47 -19.12
N THR A 157 -2.94 -18.44 -18.28
CA THR A 157 -2.92 -18.27 -16.82
C THR A 157 -1.49 -18.23 -16.28
N ILE A 158 -0.59 -19.07 -16.84
CA ILE A 158 0.84 -19.03 -16.50
C ILE A 158 1.42 -17.67 -16.90
N LEU A 159 1.20 -17.25 -18.15
CA LEU A 159 1.68 -15.98 -18.66
C LEU A 159 1.18 -14.79 -17.82
N LEU A 160 -0.10 -14.83 -17.42
CA LEU A 160 -0.69 -13.79 -16.56
C LEU A 160 0.00 -13.75 -15.19
N HIS A 161 0.13 -14.90 -14.52
CA HIS A 161 0.73 -14.98 -13.19
C HIS A 161 2.19 -14.52 -13.17
N ASP A 162 2.98 -15.00 -14.12
CA ASP A 162 4.39 -14.65 -14.27
C ASP A 162 4.55 -13.17 -14.72
N GLY A 163 3.70 -12.70 -15.64
CA GLY A 163 3.71 -11.30 -16.09
C GLY A 163 3.37 -10.33 -14.96
N LEU A 164 2.39 -10.67 -14.11
CA LEU A 164 2.06 -9.91 -12.92
C LEU A 164 3.24 -9.82 -11.94
N MET A 165 4.04 -10.88 -11.80
CA MET A 165 5.24 -10.88 -10.96
C MET A 165 6.22 -9.79 -11.41
N TYR A 166 6.51 -9.68 -12.70
CA TYR A 166 7.41 -8.64 -13.21
C TYR A 166 6.90 -7.23 -12.97
N VAL A 167 5.62 -6.98 -13.28
CA VAL A 167 5.02 -5.66 -13.07
C VAL A 167 4.97 -5.31 -11.58
N SER A 168 4.59 -6.28 -10.74
CA SER A 168 4.55 -6.08 -9.28
C SER A 168 5.94 -5.81 -8.68
N LEU A 169 7.00 -6.42 -9.22
CA LEU A 169 8.38 -6.15 -8.81
C LEU A 169 8.78 -4.70 -9.09
N VAL A 170 8.43 -4.16 -10.26
CA VAL A 170 8.70 -2.74 -10.59
C VAL A 170 7.96 -1.81 -9.63
N VAL A 171 6.66 -2.10 -9.38
CA VAL A 171 5.85 -1.32 -8.43
C VAL A 171 6.41 -1.42 -7.01
N LEU A 172 6.84 -2.61 -6.57
CA LEU A 172 7.47 -2.83 -5.26
C LEU A 172 8.75 -2.01 -5.11
N VAL A 173 9.65 -2.06 -6.10
CA VAL A 173 10.91 -1.29 -6.06
C VAL A 173 10.63 0.21 -5.93
N GLY A 174 9.70 0.73 -6.74
CA GLY A 174 9.25 2.12 -6.63
C GLY A 174 8.66 2.45 -5.26
N HIS A 175 7.81 1.57 -4.73
CA HIS A 175 7.21 1.73 -3.41
C HIS A 175 8.27 1.75 -2.30
N LEU A 176 9.21 0.80 -2.30
CA LEU A 176 10.28 0.74 -1.31
C LEU A 176 11.21 1.96 -1.40
N TYR A 177 11.54 2.41 -2.62
CA TYR A 177 12.33 3.62 -2.80
C TYR A 177 11.66 4.84 -2.16
N LEU A 178 10.38 5.07 -2.43
CA LEU A 178 9.61 6.18 -1.86
C LEU A 178 9.41 6.04 -0.34
N ALA A 179 9.23 4.82 0.17
CA ALA A 179 8.98 4.58 1.58
C ALA A 179 10.23 4.64 2.46
N LEU A 180 11.39 4.23 1.95
CA LEU A 180 12.60 4.05 2.76
C LEU A 180 13.71 5.06 2.43
N ILE A 181 13.84 5.44 1.15
CA ILE A 181 15.01 6.17 0.66
C ILE A 181 14.69 7.64 0.41
N TYR A 182 13.57 7.94 -0.27
CA TYR A 182 13.28 9.30 -0.70
C TYR A 182 13.01 10.24 0.49
N PRO A 183 13.79 11.33 0.66
CA PRO A 183 13.81 12.11 1.92
C PRO A 183 12.46 12.70 2.33
N SER A 184 11.67 13.19 1.35
CA SER A 184 10.39 13.85 1.61
C SER A 184 9.31 12.86 2.07
N THR A 185 9.27 11.64 1.53
CA THR A 185 8.19 10.68 1.78
C THR A 185 8.52 9.61 2.83
N ARG A 186 9.81 9.34 3.13
CA ARG A 186 10.21 8.34 4.13
C ARG A 186 9.60 8.59 5.52
N HIS A 187 9.26 9.84 5.85
CA HIS A 187 8.58 10.19 7.10
C HIS A 187 7.16 9.58 7.20
N ALA A 188 6.54 9.24 6.06
CA ALA A 188 5.26 8.52 6.01
C ALA A 188 5.33 7.10 6.59
N LEU A 189 6.53 6.46 6.58
CA LEU A 189 6.77 5.14 7.14
C LEU A 189 6.32 5.06 8.61
N ARG A 190 6.53 6.14 9.39
CA ARG A 190 6.05 6.21 10.77
C ARG A 190 4.53 5.97 10.86
N GLY A 191 3.75 6.47 9.89
CA GLY A 191 2.31 6.24 9.86
C GLY A 191 1.94 4.77 9.82
N ILE A 192 2.58 3.98 8.94
CA ILE A 192 2.27 2.56 8.80
C ILE A 192 2.92 1.68 9.88
N THR A 193 3.98 2.16 10.54
CA THR A 193 4.61 1.44 11.66
C THR A 193 3.94 1.73 12.99
N THR A 194 3.74 3.01 13.35
CA THR A 194 3.23 3.42 14.67
C THR A 194 1.76 3.86 14.64
N GLY A 195 1.19 4.13 13.48
CA GLY A 195 -0.17 4.64 13.29
C GLY A 195 -0.25 6.16 13.21
N SER A 196 0.81 6.90 13.51
CA SER A 196 0.79 8.37 13.59
C SER A 196 1.96 9.00 12.84
N VAL A 197 1.75 10.22 12.34
CA VAL A 197 2.75 11.01 11.64
C VAL A 197 2.93 12.38 12.33
N ARG A 198 4.07 13.04 12.10
CA ARG A 198 4.29 14.41 12.57
C ARG A 198 3.31 15.36 11.90
N THR A 199 2.71 16.25 12.67
CA THR A 199 1.73 17.23 12.15
C THR A 199 2.37 18.17 11.14
N SER A 200 3.63 18.61 11.36
CA SER A 200 4.37 19.45 10.40
C SER A 200 4.53 18.79 9.04
N TRP A 201 4.96 17.52 9.02
CA TRP A 201 5.08 16.74 7.80
C TRP A 201 3.73 16.54 7.10
N ALA A 202 2.68 16.23 7.88
CA ALA A 202 1.34 16.04 7.34
C ALA A 202 0.78 17.34 6.72
N ARG A 203 1.06 18.49 7.33
CA ARG A 203 0.66 19.80 6.80
C ARG A 203 1.34 20.13 5.46
N GLU A 204 2.60 19.77 5.34
CA GLU A 204 3.36 19.97 4.10
C GLU A 204 2.86 19.08 2.94
N HIS A 205 2.52 17.81 3.22
CA HIS A 205 2.24 16.82 2.19
C HIS A 205 0.74 16.47 2.04
N HIS A 206 -0.08 16.76 3.06
CA HIS A 206 -1.49 16.38 3.19
C HIS A 206 -2.30 17.50 3.84
N SER A 207 -2.11 18.75 3.38
CA SER A 207 -2.71 19.95 4.00
C SER A 207 -4.23 19.87 4.08
N LYS A 208 -4.91 19.45 3.02
CA LYS A 208 -6.36 19.27 2.98
C LYS A 208 -6.85 18.34 4.10
N TRP A 209 -6.19 17.20 4.31
CA TRP A 209 -6.52 16.28 5.39
C TRP A 209 -6.31 16.89 6.78
N VAL A 210 -5.22 17.68 6.97
CA VAL A 210 -4.95 18.33 8.25
C VAL A 210 -5.98 19.41 8.54
N ASP A 211 -6.35 20.21 7.55
CA ASP A 211 -7.32 21.30 7.71
C ASP A 211 -8.74 20.76 7.95
N GLU A 212 -9.13 19.66 7.33
CA GLU A 212 -10.38 18.94 7.60
C GLU A 212 -10.44 18.37 9.03
N ARG A 213 -9.31 17.87 9.55
CA ARG A 213 -9.22 17.25 10.88
C ARG A 213 -9.05 18.26 12.00
N TYR A 214 -8.35 19.35 11.72
CA TYR A 214 -8.01 20.43 12.63
C TYR A 214 -8.24 21.78 11.93
N PRO A 215 -9.50 22.19 11.76
CA PRO A 215 -9.80 23.44 11.08
C PRO A 215 -9.15 24.61 11.81
N PRO A 216 -8.68 25.64 11.07
CA PRO A 216 -8.17 26.85 11.69
C PRO A 216 -9.30 27.51 12.50
N PRO A 217 -8.98 28.20 13.61
CA PRO A 217 -9.97 28.95 14.35
C PRO A 217 -10.65 29.97 13.43
N LYS A 218 -11.98 30.10 13.55
CA LYS A 218 -12.80 31.08 12.81
C LYS A 218 -12.45 32.51 13.24
#